data_dfdb9c47525875d825f66a686764eb3a
#
_entry.id   dfdb9c47525875d825f66a686764eb3a
#
_cell.length_a   1.000
_cell.length_b   1.000
_cell.length_c   1.000
_cell.angle_alpha   90.00
_cell.angle_beta   90.00
_cell.angle_gamma   90.00
#
_symmetry.space_group_name_H-M   'P 1'
#
loop_
_entity.id
_entity.type
_entity.pdbx_description
1 polymer ?
#
loop_
_entity_poly.entity_id
_entity_poly.type
_entity_poly.pdbx_seq_one_letter_code
_entity_poly.pdbx_strand_id
1 'polypeptide(L)'
;MYKRQHSDFFDYAAKYEGKSEEITPARLSSVQLQNLNTAAQKVFHVLGVKGISRSDFIFMGDTPYFLELNSIPGLTAQSLLPMQAQHADIALGDLIVDMINSCLKNNNFAA
;
A
#
# COMPACT_ATOMS: atom_id res chain seq x y z
N MET A 1 -5.72 2.58 2.13
CA MET A 1 -5.67 3.92 2.71
C MET A 1 -6.69 4.82 2.02
N TYR A 2 -7.41 5.63 2.77
CA TYR A 2 -8.38 6.59 2.23
C TYR A 2 -7.78 7.99 2.34
N LYS A 3 -7.73 8.73 1.23
CA LYS A 3 -7.39 10.15 1.22
C LYS A 3 -8.64 10.97 0.95
N ARG A 4 -8.99 11.85 1.87
CA ARG A 4 -10.01 12.89 1.67
C ARG A 4 -9.29 14.18 1.31
N GLN A 5 -9.62 14.75 0.17
CA GLN A 5 -9.04 16.02 -0.28
C GLN A 5 -10.08 17.15 -0.22
N HIS A 6 -9.59 18.36 -0.02
CA HIS A 6 -10.41 19.57 0.03
C HIS A 6 -10.41 20.32 -1.31
N SER A 7 -9.70 19.80 -2.32
CA SER A 7 -9.67 20.32 -3.68
C SER A 7 -10.21 19.29 -4.66
N ASP A 8 -10.75 19.76 -5.79
CA ASP A 8 -11.30 18.89 -6.84
C ASP A 8 -10.23 18.07 -7.56
N PHE A 9 -8.96 18.46 -7.42
CA PHE A 9 -7.82 17.79 -8.01
C PHE A 9 -6.74 17.47 -6.96
N PHE A 10 -6.16 16.28 -7.02
CA PHE A 10 -5.09 15.85 -6.13
C PHE A 10 -3.74 16.37 -6.64
N ASP A 11 -3.56 17.68 -6.59
CA ASP A 11 -2.36 18.40 -7.00
C ASP A 11 -1.25 18.40 -5.93
N TYR A 12 -0.19 19.15 -6.19
CA TYR A 12 0.94 19.29 -5.26
C TYR A 12 0.51 19.82 -3.88
N ALA A 13 -0.40 20.77 -3.84
CA ALA A 13 -0.88 21.36 -2.59
C ALA A 13 -1.69 20.32 -1.78
N ALA A 14 -2.51 19.50 -2.44
CA ALA A 14 -3.22 18.41 -1.79
C ALA A 14 -2.28 17.33 -1.23
N LYS A 15 -1.13 17.10 -1.90
CA LYS A 15 -0.14 16.11 -1.48
C LYS A 15 0.73 16.56 -0.30
N TYR A 16 1.15 17.82 -0.27
CA TYR A 16 2.24 18.29 0.60
C TYR A 16 1.87 19.43 1.54
N GLU A 17 0.78 20.15 1.30
CA GLU A 17 0.37 21.31 2.11
C GLU A 17 -0.73 21.00 3.14
N GLY A 18 -0.94 19.72 3.46
CA GLY A 18 -1.92 19.31 4.50
C GLY A 18 -3.39 19.47 4.09
N LYS A 19 -3.67 19.61 2.79
CA LYS A 19 -5.05 19.70 2.26
C LYS A 19 -5.70 18.33 2.04
N SER A 20 -5.02 17.23 2.38
CA SER A 20 -5.54 15.88 2.37
C SER A 20 -5.46 15.25 3.74
N GLU A 21 -6.48 14.52 4.13
CA GLU A 21 -6.50 13.74 5.37
C GLU A 21 -6.10 12.30 5.07
N GLU A 22 -5.07 11.80 5.77
CA GLU A 22 -4.63 10.41 5.68
C GLU A 22 -5.16 9.65 6.90
N ILE A 23 -5.96 8.61 6.66
CA ILE A 23 -6.61 7.82 7.71
C ILE A 23 -6.14 6.38 7.62
N THR A 24 -5.53 5.89 8.70
CA THR A 24 -5.14 4.49 8.87
C THR A 24 -5.75 3.94 10.16
N PRO A 25 -6.55 2.85 10.11
CA PRO A 25 -6.97 2.10 8.91
C PRO A 25 -7.98 2.87 8.05
N ALA A 26 -8.08 2.50 6.77
CA ALA A 26 -9.08 3.05 5.88
C ALA A 26 -10.50 2.72 6.36
N ARG A 27 -11.43 3.66 6.25
CA ARG A 27 -12.84 3.48 6.62
C ARG A 27 -13.58 2.73 5.50
N LEU A 28 -13.47 1.40 5.53
CA LEU A 28 -14.08 0.50 4.54
C LEU A 28 -15.11 -0.40 5.20
N SER A 29 -16.16 -0.75 4.47
CA SER A 29 -17.05 -1.84 4.85
C SER A 29 -16.31 -3.19 4.77
N SER A 30 -16.84 -4.23 5.40
CA SER A 30 -16.26 -5.58 5.29
C SER A 30 -16.21 -6.09 3.86
N VAL A 31 -17.21 -5.75 3.04
CA VAL A 31 -17.27 -6.10 1.62
C VAL A 31 -16.17 -5.36 0.83
N GLN A 32 -16.02 -4.06 1.06
CA GLN A 32 -14.99 -3.27 0.42
C GLN A 32 -13.59 -3.76 0.80
N LEU A 33 -13.36 -4.09 2.07
CA LEU A 33 -12.07 -4.63 2.54
C LEU A 33 -11.74 -5.96 1.87
N GLN A 34 -12.72 -6.87 1.78
CA GLN A 34 -12.53 -8.15 1.10
C GLN A 34 -12.22 -7.98 -0.38
N ASN A 35 -12.95 -7.11 -1.07
CA ASN A 35 -12.74 -6.82 -2.49
C ASN A 35 -11.37 -6.18 -2.72
N LEU A 36 -10.96 -5.25 -1.83
CA LEU A 36 -9.65 -4.63 -1.89
C LEU A 36 -8.51 -5.66 -1.73
N ASN A 37 -8.61 -6.53 -0.73
CA ASN A 37 -7.60 -7.56 -0.49
C ASN A 37 -7.46 -8.50 -1.69
N THR A 38 -8.57 -8.91 -2.28
CA THR A 38 -8.58 -9.76 -3.48
C THR A 38 -7.93 -9.04 -4.67
N ALA A 39 -8.28 -7.78 -4.89
CA ALA A 39 -7.72 -6.98 -5.98
C ALA A 39 -6.22 -6.72 -5.79
N ALA A 40 -5.80 -6.38 -4.57
CA ALA A 40 -4.39 -6.13 -4.26
C ALA A 40 -3.53 -7.39 -4.46
N GLN A 41 -3.99 -8.55 -4.01
CA GLN A 41 -3.30 -9.83 -4.24
C GLN A 41 -3.19 -10.13 -5.73
N LYS A 42 -4.28 -9.92 -6.49
CA LYS A 42 -4.27 -10.13 -7.95
C LYS A 42 -3.26 -9.22 -8.64
N VAL A 43 -3.23 -7.94 -8.31
CA VAL A 43 -2.26 -6.96 -8.85
C VAL A 43 -0.83 -7.39 -8.53
N PHE A 44 -0.56 -7.77 -7.28
CA PHE A 44 0.75 -8.25 -6.84
C PHE A 44 1.25 -9.43 -7.67
N HIS A 45 0.39 -10.44 -7.87
CA HIS A 45 0.75 -11.63 -8.65
C HIS A 45 0.87 -11.36 -10.15
N VAL A 46 -0.07 -10.64 -10.74
CA VAL A 46 -0.08 -10.35 -12.19
C VAL A 46 1.14 -9.52 -12.60
N LEU A 47 1.54 -8.56 -11.75
CA LEU A 47 2.72 -7.73 -12.01
C LEU A 47 4.05 -8.42 -11.64
N GLY A 48 4.00 -9.63 -11.09
CA GLY A 48 5.20 -10.37 -10.69
C GLY A 48 6.01 -9.67 -9.59
N VAL A 49 5.32 -8.93 -8.72
CA VAL A 49 5.96 -8.16 -7.64
C VAL A 49 6.61 -9.10 -6.64
N LYS A 50 7.81 -8.74 -6.19
CA LYS A 50 8.52 -9.45 -5.12
C LYS A 50 8.90 -8.45 -4.04
N GLY A 51 8.73 -8.86 -2.79
CA GLY A 51 9.03 -7.99 -1.64
C GLY A 51 7.92 -6.98 -1.34
N ILE A 52 8.29 -5.85 -0.76
CA ILE A 52 7.35 -4.83 -0.28
C ILE A 52 6.92 -3.93 -1.43
N SER A 53 5.62 -3.71 -1.54
CA SER A 53 5.04 -2.76 -2.49
C SER A 53 3.80 -2.09 -1.90
N ARG A 54 3.38 -0.97 -2.48
CA ARG A 54 2.13 -0.29 -2.17
C ARG A 54 1.29 -0.19 -3.44
N SER A 55 0.09 -0.73 -3.39
CA SER A 55 -0.90 -0.57 -4.46
C SER A 55 -1.94 0.46 -4.04
N ASP A 56 -2.24 1.39 -4.90
CA ASP A 56 -3.21 2.45 -4.67
C ASP A 56 -4.49 2.17 -5.48
N PHE A 57 -5.64 2.32 -4.81
CA PHE A 57 -6.96 2.05 -5.37
C PHE A 57 -7.91 3.20 -5.09
N ILE A 58 -8.87 3.38 -5.98
CA ILE A 58 -10.04 4.23 -5.76
C ILE A 58 -11.30 3.37 -5.77
N PHE A 59 -12.27 3.67 -4.93
CA PHE A 59 -13.53 2.94 -4.88
C PHE A 59 -14.63 3.65 -5.65
N MET A 60 -15.41 2.86 -6.40
CA MET A 60 -16.74 3.23 -6.88
C MET A 60 -17.74 2.22 -6.31
N GLY A 61 -18.53 2.64 -5.33
CA GLY A 61 -19.32 1.71 -4.52
C GLY A 61 -18.43 0.71 -3.79
N ASP A 62 -18.66 -0.58 -4.00
CA ASP A 62 -17.89 -1.66 -3.41
C ASP A 62 -16.75 -2.18 -4.30
N THR A 63 -16.55 -1.57 -5.47
CA THR A 63 -15.56 -2.01 -6.45
C THR A 63 -14.29 -1.19 -6.35
N PRO A 64 -13.13 -1.82 -6.03
CA PRO A 64 -11.83 -1.16 -6.06
C PRO A 64 -11.28 -1.11 -7.49
N TYR A 65 -10.88 0.08 -7.92
CA TYR A 65 -10.20 0.30 -9.18
C TYR A 65 -8.72 0.58 -8.91
N PHE A 66 -7.86 -0.23 -9.51
CA PHE A 66 -6.41 -0.09 -9.39
C PHE A 66 -5.94 1.17 -10.11
N LEU A 67 -5.12 1.97 -9.43
CA LEU A 67 -4.51 3.18 -9.98
C LEU A 67 -3.04 2.97 -10.31
N GLU A 68 -2.25 2.61 -9.29
CA GLU A 68 -0.81 2.44 -9.44
C GLU A 68 -0.25 1.47 -8.41
N LEU A 69 0.96 0.96 -8.70
CA LEU A 69 1.77 0.20 -7.77
C LEU A 69 3.12 0.90 -7.60
N ASN A 70 3.51 1.12 -6.36
CA ASN A 70 4.81 1.62 -5.98
C ASN A 70 5.67 0.46 -5.45
N SER A 71 6.71 0.08 -6.20
CA SER A 71 7.61 -1.04 -5.86
C SER A 71 8.67 -0.66 -4.82
N ILE A 72 8.86 0.63 -4.55
CA ILE A 72 9.79 1.15 -3.54
C ILE A 72 9.06 2.18 -2.69
N PRO A 73 8.11 1.74 -1.84
CA PRO A 73 7.33 2.66 -1.00
C PRO A 73 8.23 3.30 0.06
N GLY A 74 7.87 4.52 0.49
CA GLY A 74 8.57 5.22 1.54
C GLY A 74 8.56 4.45 2.86
N LEU A 75 9.70 4.52 3.59
CA LEU A 75 9.91 3.81 4.86
C LEU A 75 10.17 4.77 6.03
N THR A 76 9.94 6.07 5.86
CA THR A 76 10.03 7.03 6.97
C THR A 76 8.87 6.84 7.95
N ALA A 77 9.03 7.26 9.19
CA ALA A 77 7.98 7.11 10.22
C ALA A 77 6.61 7.69 9.82
N GLN A 78 6.60 8.69 8.93
CA GLN A 78 5.38 9.34 8.44
C GLN A 78 4.91 8.75 7.09
N SER A 79 5.59 7.75 6.57
CA SER A 79 5.18 7.07 5.34
C SER A 79 4.04 6.08 5.60
N LEU A 80 3.24 5.84 4.59
CA LEU A 80 2.02 5.03 4.68
C LEU A 80 2.29 3.57 5.05
N LEU A 81 3.35 2.97 4.50
CA LEU A 81 3.68 1.58 4.78
C LEU A 81 4.04 1.34 6.25
N PRO A 82 4.96 2.11 6.88
CA PRO A 82 5.22 1.99 8.31
C PRO A 82 3.98 2.21 9.19
N MET A 83 3.11 3.17 8.83
CA MET A 83 1.86 3.41 9.55
C MET A 83 0.90 2.21 9.45
N GLN A 84 0.80 1.59 8.29
CA GLN A 84 -0.02 0.38 8.09
C GLN A 84 0.56 -0.82 8.83
N ALA A 85 1.89 -1.01 8.79
CA ALA A 85 2.58 -2.06 9.53
C ALA A 85 2.36 -1.92 11.04
N GLN A 86 2.51 -0.73 11.58
CA GLN A 86 2.24 -0.42 12.99
C GLN A 86 0.79 -0.74 13.36
N HIS A 87 -0.18 -0.38 12.52
CA HIS A 87 -1.59 -0.69 12.77
C HIS A 87 -1.87 -2.20 12.76
N ALA A 88 -1.11 -2.97 11.99
CA ALA A 88 -1.21 -4.42 11.91
C ALA A 88 -0.34 -5.15 12.97
N ASP A 89 0.23 -4.43 13.93
CA ASP A 89 1.16 -4.96 14.95
C ASP A 89 2.39 -5.67 14.34
N ILE A 90 2.82 -5.22 13.17
CA ILE A 90 4.01 -5.72 12.48
C ILE A 90 5.16 -4.73 12.68
N ALA A 91 6.26 -5.18 13.32
CA ALA A 91 7.44 -4.34 13.41
C ALA A 91 8.07 -4.15 12.02
N LEU A 92 8.42 -2.90 11.68
CA LEU A 92 9.01 -2.59 10.38
C LEU A 92 10.32 -3.37 10.12
N GLY A 93 11.10 -3.61 11.19
CA GLY A 93 12.32 -4.44 11.11
C GLY A 93 12.03 -5.86 10.68
N ASP A 94 10.99 -6.49 11.24
CA ASP A 94 10.59 -7.85 10.89
C ASP A 94 10.12 -7.93 9.43
N LEU A 95 9.35 -6.94 8.98
CA LEU A 95 8.90 -6.84 7.60
C LEU A 95 10.09 -6.76 6.62
N ILE A 96 11.12 -5.99 6.96
CA ILE A 96 12.34 -5.88 6.15
C ILE A 96 13.13 -7.20 6.15
N VAL A 97 13.26 -7.85 7.31
CA VAL A 97 13.94 -9.16 7.42
C VAL A 97 13.22 -10.21 6.59
N ASP A 98 11.89 -10.26 6.64
CA ASP A 98 11.08 -11.18 5.83
C ASP A 98 11.25 -10.94 4.33
N MET A 99 11.31 -9.67 3.93
CA MET A 99 11.59 -9.30 2.54
C MET A 99 12.96 -9.79 2.08
N ILE A 100 14.01 -9.57 2.88
CA ILE A 100 15.38 -10.03 2.59
C ILE A 100 15.40 -11.56 2.47
N ASN A 101 14.82 -12.27 3.44
CA ASN A 101 14.74 -13.72 3.43
C ASN A 101 14.00 -14.27 2.20
N SER A 102 12.92 -13.62 1.80
CA SER A 102 12.17 -13.99 0.59
C SER A 102 13.01 -13.80 -0.68
N CYS A 103 13.78 -12.73 -0.75
CA CYS A 103 14.72 -12.50 -1.85
C CYS A 103 15.82 -13.55 -1.90
N LEU A 104 16.41 -13.91 -0.74
CA LEU A 104 17.47 -14.91 -0.67
C LEU A 104 16.98 -16.32 -1.05
N LYS A 105 15.78 -16.72 -0.63
CA LYS A 105 15.19 -18.02 -0.98
C LYS A 105 14.86 -18.14 -2.48
N ASN A 106 14.50 -17.04 -3.11
CA ASN A 106 14.14 -17.01 -4.54
C ASN A 106 15.36 -16.80 -5.45
N ASN A 107 16.52 -16.50 -4.89
CA ASN A 107 17.76 -16.33 -5.60
C ASN A 107 18.51 -17.66 -5.66
N ASN A 108 18.06 -18.55 -6.54
CA ASN A 108 19.03 -19.29 -7.33
C ASN A 108 19.69 -18.27 -8.29
N PHE A 109 20.54 -17.38 -7.77
CA PHE A 109 21.56 -16.77 -8.58
C PHE A 109 22.47 -17.91 -9.02
N ALA A 110 22.16 -18.53 -10.14
CA ALA A 110 23.18 -19.19 -10.94
C ALA A 110 24.20 -18.09 -11.24
N ALA A 111 25.32 -18.21 -10.63
CA ALA A 111 26.50 -17.41 -10.97
C ALA A 111 26.87 -17.63 -12.44
#